data_0b4fb1179aa12dd04d5fb6e63439ac1f
#
_entry.id   0b4fb1179aa12dd04d5fb6e63439ac1f
#
_cell.length_a   1.000
_cell.length_b   1.000
_cell.length_c   1.000
_cell.angle_alpha   90.00
_cell.angle_beta   90.00
_cell.angle_gamma   90.00
#
_symmetry.space_group_name_H-M   'P 1'
#
loop_
_entity.id
_entity.type
_entity.pdbx_description
1 polymer ?
#
loop_
_entity_poly.entity_id
_entity_poly.type
_entity_poly.pdbx_seq_one_letter_code
_entity_poly.pdbx_strand_id
1 'polypeptide(L)'
;MTTSPMPAAPSEGSAAVTMFTTSWCGYCVRLKKLMQREGIEFAEVDIEQDEAAADLVMQANGGNRTVPTLLFADGVALTNPTIDQVKTQLSQLSEA
;
A
#
# COMPACT_ATOMS: atom_id res chain seq x y z
N MET A 1 14.80 -12.96 18.08
CA MET A 1 14.63 -12.82 17.49
C MET A 1 14.57 -12.45 17.01
N THR A 2 14.67 -12.22 16.97
CA THR A 2 14.58 -11.83 16.25
C THR A 2 14.46 -11.26 15.74
N THR A 3 14.62 -10.93 15.55
CA THR A 3 14.42 -10.41 14.84
C THR A 3 14.42 -9.88 14.24
N SER A 4 14.62 -9.59 14.06
CA SER A 4 14.47 -9.07 13.27
C SER A 4 14.57 -8.44 12.71
N PRO A 5 14.84 -8.38 12.41
CA PRO A 5 14.85 -7.62 11.70
C PRO A 5 14.49 -7.06 10.94
N MET A 6 14.39 -6.68 10.72
CA MET A 6 14.11 -6.07 9.91
C MET A 6 13.95 -5.07 9.85
N PRO A 7 14.26 -4.74 9.78
CA PRO A 7 13.99 -3.72 9.69
C PRO A 7 13.44 -3.06 8.94
N ALA A 8 13.52 -2.96 8.88
CA ALA A 8 13.02 -2.19 8.28
C ALA A 8 12.25 -1.48 8.31
N ALA A 9 12.23 -1.51 8.14
CA ALA A 9 11.37 -0.70 8.08
C ALA A 9 10.67 -0.73 9.12
N PRO A 10 11.08 -0.45 9.95
CA PRO A 10 10.54 -0.51 11.11
C PRO A 10 9.17 -0.24 11.21
N SER A 11 8.84 0.83 11.17
CA SER A 11 7.46 1.07 11.24
C SER A 11 6.79 0.37 10.15
N GLU A 12 7.48 0.25 9.09
CA GLU A 12 6.92 -0.44 8.02
C GLU A 12 6.78 -1.87 8.29
N GLY A 13 7.59 -2.39 9.13
CA GLY A 13 7.53 -3.77 9.48
C GLY A 13 6.20 -4.17 10.03
N SER A 14 5.46 -3.26 10.61
CA SER A 14 4.16 -3.58 11.17
C SER A 14 3.04 -3.36 10.19
N ALA A 15 3.28 -2.77 9.05
CA ALA A 15 2.22 -2.49 8.10
C ALA A 15 2.06 -3.65 7.14
N ALA A 16 0.82 -4.10 6.98
CA ALA A 16 0.49 -5.18 6.06
C ALA A 16 0.28 -4.66 4.65
N VAL A 17 0.28 -3.35 4.46
CA VAL A 17 -0.02 -2.76 3.16
C VAL A 17 0.81 -1.50 2.94
N THR A 18 1.28 -1.32 1.71
CA THR A 18 1.96 -0.12 1.28
C THR A 18 1.11 0.59 0.24
N MET A 19 0.87 1.87 0.44
CA MET A 19 0.11 2.68 -0.51
C MET A 19 1.07 3.52 -1.34
N PHE A 20 1.00 3.34 -2.66
CA PHE A 20 1.76 4.15 -3.60
C PHE A 20 0.90 5.32 -4.05
N THR A 21 1.42 6.53 -3.93
CA THR A 21 0.67 7.76 -4.11
C THR A 21 1.44 8.77 -4.93
N THR A 22 0.77 9.87 -5.28
CA THR A 22 1.44 11.09 -5.74
C THR A 22 0.86 12.26 -4.93
N SER A 23 1.60 13.37 -4.91
CA SER A 23 1.19 14.50 -4.09
C SER A 23 -0.09 15.19 -4.60
N TRP A 24 -0.42 14.97 -5.88
CA TRP A 24 -1.58 15.64 -6.49
C TRP A 24 -2.81 14.73 -6.61
N CYS A 25 -2.76 13.55 -6.06
CA CYS A 25 -3.81 12.53 -6.26
C CYS A 25 -4.92 12.68 -5.22
N GLY A 26 -6.09 13.15 -5.68
CA GLY A 26 -7.26 13.28 -4.82
C GLY A 26 -7.79 11.93 -4.32
N TYR A 27 -7.75 10.93 -5.18
CA TYR A 27 -8.19 9.58 -4.78
C TYR A 27 -7.31 9.00 -3.70
N CYS A 28 -6.00 9.30 -3.76
CA CYS A 28 -5.06 8.86 -2.74
C CYS A 28 -5.40 9.48 -1.39
N VAL A 29 -5.68 10.78 -1.39
CA VAL A 29 -6.03 11.49 -0.16
C VAL A 29 -7.31 10.91 0.44
N ARG A 30 -8.31 10.66 -0.40
CA ARG A 30 -9.58 10.12 0.08
C ARG A 30 -9.39 8.74 0.67
N LEU A 31 -8.70 7.85 -0.04
CA LEU A 31 -8.50 6.49 0.44
C LEU A 31 -7.69 6.48 1.73
N LYS A 32 -6.68 7.35 1.81
CA LYS A 32 -5.87 7.47 3.01
C LYS A 32 -6.73 7.80 4.23
N LYS A 33 -7.64 8.77 4.07
CA LYS A 33 -8.51 9.16 5.16
C LYS A 33 -9.44 8.03 5.58
N LEU A 34 -9.97 7.29 4.60
CA LEU A 34 -10.84 6.16 4.89
C LEU A 34 -10.09 5.07 5.65
N MET A 35 -8.85 4.78 5.23
CA MET A 35 -8.05 3.77 5.90
C MET A 35 -7.72 4.20 7.33
N GLN A 36 -7.38 5.47 7.52
CA GLN A 36 -7.11 6.00 8.86
C GLN A 36 -8.34 5.90 9.76
N ARG A 37 -9.50 6.19 9.21
CA ARG A 37 -10.76 6.11 9.96
C ARG A 37 -11.04 4.68 10.41
N GLU A 38 -10.68 3.70 9.58
CA GLU A 38 -10.89 2.28 9.89
C GLU A 38 -9.78 1.71 10.76
N GLY A 39 -8.81 2.52 11.15
CA GLY A 39 -7.71 2.04 11.98
C GLY A 39 -6.70 1.19 11.24
N ILE A 40 -6.66 1.29 9.91
CA ILE A 40 -5.75 0.50 9.09
C ILE A 40 -4.42 1.21 9.00
N GLU A 41 -3.35 0.54 9.42
CA GLU A 41 -2.00 1.08 9.30
C GLU A 41 -1.44 0.74 7.93
N PHE A 42 -0.71 1.68 7.35
CA PHE A 42 -0.10 1.47 6.05
C PHE A 42 1.14 2.36 5.92
N ALA A 43 2.08 1.89 5.09
CA ALA A 43 3.21 2.72 4.70
C ALA A 43 2.82 3.47 3.44
N GLU A 44 3.31 4.68 3.29
CA GLU A 44 3.00 5.48 2.10
C GLU A 44 4.29 5.81 1.36
N VAL A 45 4.28 5.61 0.04
CA VAL A 45 5.42 5.89 -0.82
C VAL A 45 4.95 6.78 -1.96
N ASP A 46 5.59 7.94 -2.12
CA ASP A 46 5.31 8.85 -3.23
C ASP A 46 6.16 8.39 -4.41
N ILE A 47 5.50 7.92 -5.47
CA ILE A 47 6.21 7.35 -6.60
C ILE A 47 6.95 8.40 -7.42
N GLU A 48 6.65 9.68 -7.21
CA GLU A 48 7.39 10.74 -7.88
C GLU A 48 8.75 10.98 -7.22
N GLN A 49 8.91 10.49 -6.00
CA GLN A 49 10.16 10.62 -5.25
C GLN A 49 10.99 9.33 -5.28
N ASP A 50 10.49 8.27 -5.90
CA ASP A 50 11.12 6.96 -5.84
C ASP A 50 10.84 6.19 -7.13
N GLU A 51 11.85 6.13 -8.01
CA GLU A 51 11.68 5.48 -9.31
C GLU A 51 11.44 3.99 -9.19
N ALA A 52 12.06 3.34 -8.23
CA ALA A 52 11.84 1.92 -8.02
C ALA A 52 10.40 1.64 -7.64
N ALA A 53 9.81 2.51 -6.84
CA ALA A 53 8.40 2.39 -6.47
C ALA A 53 7.51 2.61 -7.68
N ALA A 54 7.85 3.57 -8.54
CA ALA A 54 7.08 3.81 -9.76
C ALA A 54 7.12 2.57 -10.67
N ASP A 55 8.27 1.91 -10.73
CA ASP A 55 8.40 0.69 -11.53
C ASP A 55 7.51 -0.43 -10.99
N LEU A 56 7.44 -0.57 -9.67
CA LEU A 56 6.57 -1.56 -9.05
C LEU A 56 5.10 -1.30 -9.41
N VAL A 57 4.69 -0.04 -9.35
CA VAL A 57 3.33 0.32 -9.72
C VAL A 57 3.05 0.00 -11.17
N MET A 58 4.01 0.29 -12.05
CA MET A 58 3.85 0.01 -13.46
C MET A 58 3.74 -1.49 -13.72
N GLN A 59 4.53 -2.29 -13.02
CA GLN A 59 4.45 -3.74 -13.15
C GLN A 59 3.09 -4.27 -12.72
N ALA A 60 2.55 -3.70 -11.65
CA ALA A 60 1.25 -4.13 -11.15
C ALA A 60 0.10 -3.71 -12.05
N ASN A 61 0.28 -2.66 -12.85
CA ASN A 61 -0.80 -2.05 -13.63
C ASN A 61 -0.58 -2.14 -15.13
N GLY A 62 0.22 -3.09 -15.59
CA GLY A 62 0.39 -3.29 -17.02
C GLY A 62 1.12 -2.14 -17.70
N GLY A 63 2.01 -1.46 -17.00
CA GLY A 63 2.80 -0.38 -17.57
C GLY A 63 2.31 1.01 -17.20
N ASN A 64 1.21 1.14 -16.47
CA ASN A 64 0.66 2.44 -16.09
C ASN A 64 1.06 2.80 -14.68
N ARG A 65 1.22 4.11 -14.43
CA ARG A 65 1.54 4.64 -13.11
C ARG A 65 0.28 5.05 -12.37
N THR A 66 -0.73 4.19 -12.34
CA THR A 66 -2.00 4.49 -11.70
C THR A 66 -1.86 4.51 -10.19
N VAL A 67 -2.32 5.58 -9.57
CA VAL A 67 -2.36 5.70 -8.11
C VAL A 67 -3.77 6.04 -7.69
N PRO A 68 -4.20 5.64 -6.49
CA PRO A 68 -3.44 4.87 -5.51
C PRO A 68 -3.34 3.40 -5.93
N THR A 69 -2.19 2.80 -5.69
CA THR A 69 -2.02 1.36 -5.81
C THR A 69 -1.58 0.86 -4.45
N LEU A 70 -2.22 -0.19 -3.96
CA LEU A 70 -1.90 -0.79 -2.68
C LEU A 70 -1.25 -2.14 -2.91
N LEU A 71 -0.10 -2.35 -2.27
CA LEU A 71 0.61 -3.62 -2.32
C LEU A 71 0.55 -4.24 -0.94
N PHE A 72 0.03 -5.46 -0.88
CA PHE A 72 -0.17 -6.16 0.38
C PHE A 72 0.98 -7.13 0.63
N ALA A 73 1.11 -7.55 1.88
CA ALA A 73 2.24 -8.38 2.31
C ALA A 73 2.31 -9.72 1.57
N ASP A 74 1.20 -10.21 1.06
CA ASP A 74 1.16 -11.47 0.31
C ASP A 74 1.47 -11.27 -1.19
N GLY A 75 1.79 -10.04 -1.60
CA GLY A 75 2.11 -9.76 -3.00
C GLY A 75 0.93 -9.32 -3.85
N VAL A 76 -0.27 -9.34 -3.28
CA VAL A 76 -1.46 -8.87 -4.01
C VAL A 76 -1.40 -7.37 -4.15
N ALA A 77 -1.70 -6.86 -5.35
CA ALA A 77 -1.77 -5.43 -5.61
C ALA A 77 -3.18 -5.07 -6.04
N LEU A 78 -3.72 -3.99 -5.45
CA LEU A 78 -5.03 -3.48 -5.82
C LEU A 78 -4.88 -2.05 -6.32
N THR A 79 -5.50 -1.75 -7.44
CA THR A 79 -5.44 -0.41 -8.05
C THR A 79 -6.71 0.34 -7.74
N ASN A 80 -6.56 1.48 -7.09
CA ASN A 80 -7.68 2.36 -6.71
C ASN A 80 -8.82 1.55 -6.07
N PRO A 81 -8.53 0.77 -5.02
CA PRO A 81 -9.55 -0.09 -4.43
C PRO A 81 -10.54 0.71 -3.58
N THR A 82 -11.72 0.13 -3.36
CA THR A 82 -12.64 0.65 -2.36
C THR A 82 -12.14 0.25 -0.98
N ILE A 83 -12.66 0.93 0.04
CA ILE A 83 -12.28 0.58 1.41
C ILE A 83 -12.72 -0.85 1.75
N ASP A 84 -13.84 -1.28 1.20
CA ASP A 84 -14.30 -2.66 1.43
C ASP A 84 -13.34 -3.67 0.82
N GLN A 85 -12.81 -3.38 -0.36
CA GLN A 85 -11.81 -4.26 -0.98
C GLN A 85 -10.54 -4.34 -0.15
N VAL A 86 -10.12 -3.21 0.41
CA VAL A 86 -8.94 -3.17 1.28
C VAL A 86 -9.18 -4.04 2.52
N LYS A 87 -10.34 -3.88 3.15
CA LYS A 87 -10.67 -4.63 4.37
C LYS A 87 -10.73 -6.13 4.08
N THR A 88 -11.32 -6.50 2.94
CA THR A 88 -11.41 -7.90 2.56
C THR A 88 -10.02 -8.50 2.36
N GLN A 89 -9.13 -7.77 1.69
CA GLN A 89 -7.78 -8.29 1.46
C GLN A 89 -7.01 -8.43 2.77
N LEU A 90 -7.14 -7.46 3.67
CA LEU A 90 -6.48 -7.53 4.97
C LEU A 90 -7.01 -8.71 5.78
N SER A 91 -8.29 -9.00 5.67
CA SER A 91 -8.89 -10.15 6.34
C SER A 91 -8.27 -11.46 5.84
N GLN A 92 -8.03 -11.55 4.53
CA GLN A 92 -7.41 -12.73 3.94
C GLN A 92 -5.97 -12.89 4.42
N LEU A 93 -5.25 -11.80 4.61
CA LEU A 93 -3.90 -11.86 5.16
C LEU A 93 -3.91 -12.43 6.57
N SER A 94 -4.89 -12.04 7.37
CA SER A 94 -4.99 -12.53 8.75
C SER A 94 -5.26 -14.01 8.81
N GLU A 95 -5.92 -14.55 7.80
CA GLU A 95 -6.28 -15.97 7.76
C GLU A 95 -5.14 -16.85 7.28
N ALA A 96 -4.12 -16.27 6.66
CA ALA A 96 -3.03 -17.05 6.08
C ALA A 96 -2.00 -17.55 7.17
#